data_bd0165fb80b107b0b543cbe474de7a12
#
_entry.id   bd0165fb80b107b0b543cbe474de7a12
#
_cell.length_a   1.000
_cell.length_b   1.000
_cell.length_c   1.000
_cell.angle_alpha   90.00
_cell.angle_beta   90.00
_cell.angle_gamma   90.00
#
_symmetry.space_group_name_H-M   'P 1'
#
loop_
_entity.id
_entity.type
_entity.pdbx_description
1 polymer ?
#
loop_
_entity_poly.entity_id
_entity_poly.type
_entity_poly.pdbx_seq_one_letter_code
_entity_poly.pdbx_strand_id
1 'polypeptide(L)'
;MKKIIIIDGGPRKNMNTAKLLQRFAEGAKSAGSDIEVKTIRLYDLDYKGCMSCMACKLKGKAQNVCRFKDTLTPILEEIAQADGLALGSPIYFGEVTGLMRAFLERLAFPWLSYNDYSLTAPKRMSVTLVETMNGTPDRNNSNHFGTMEWCITSALGEPQRIVAYNTCQVGKYDNYELGSFSEEAKHAWRDAHWEEVLQRAYDAGRKMAES
;
A
#
# COMPACT_ATOMS: atom_id res chain seq x y z
N MET A 1 5.92 -22.65 -0.26
CA MET A 1 5.22 -21.68 0.64
C MET A 1 5.25 -20.34 -0.05
N LYS A 2 4.09 -19.78 -0.36
CA LYS A 2 3.93 -18.50 -1.04
C LYS A 2 3.95 -17.37 -0.02
N LYS A 3 4.74 -16.32 -0.27
CA LYS A 3 4.93 -15.21 0.67
C LYS A 3 4.25 -13.93 0.17
N ILE A 4 3.30 -13.42 0.95
CA ILE A 4 2.59 -12.17 0.68
C ILE A 4 2.95 -11.15 1.76
N ILE A 5 3.43 -9.99 1.31
CA ILE A 5 3.78 -8.88 2.21
C ILE A 5 2.74 -7.78 2.08
N ILE A 6 2.27 -7.29 3.21
CA ILE A 6 1.30 -6.21 3.32
C ILE A 6 1.98 -5.03 4.00
N ILE A 7 1.97 -3.87 3.36
CA ILE A 7 2.51 -2.62 3.89
C ILE A 7 1.36 -1.70 4.27
N ASP A 8 1.23 -1.42 5.56
CA ASP A 8 0.26 -0.46 6.10
C ASP A 8 0.92 0.91 6.29
N GLY A 9 0.59 1.85 5.41
CA GLY A 9 0.96 3.27 5.47
C GLY A 9 -0.01 4.13 6.26
N GLY A 10 -0.97 3.53 6.96
CA GLY A 10 -1.93 4.24 7.81
C GLY A 10 -1.40 4.52 9.21
N PRO A 11 -1.58 5.75 9.75
CA PRO A 11 -1.10 6.11 11.10
C PRO A 11 -1.91 5.44 12.22
N ARG A 12 -3.14 5.03 11.96
CA ARG A 12 -4.08 4.56 12.99
C ARG A 12 -4.32 3.04 12.88
N LYS A 13 -3.93 2.30 13.93
CA LYS A 13 -3.90 0.82 13.97
C LYS A 13 -5.23 0.11 13.67
N ASN A 14 -6.36 0.74 13.97
CA ASN A 14 -7.69 0.09 13.92
C ASN A 14 -8.68 0.87 13.06
N MET A 15 -8.18 1.68 12.10
CA MET A 15 -9.03 2.49 11.23
C MET A 15 -9.15 1.89 9.82
N ASN A 16 -9.75 2.62 8.93
CA ASN A 16 -10.24 2.13 7.64
C ASN A 16 -9.18 1.36 6.83
N THR A 17 -8.00 1.93 6.62
CA THR A 17 -6.91 1.26 5.88
C THR A 17 -6.49 -0.05 6.53
N ALA A 18 -6.23 -0.02 7.85
CA ALA A 18 -5.82 -1.22 8.59
C ALA A 18 -6.89 -2.33 8.53
N LYS A 19 -8.18 -1.98 8.61
CA LYS A 19 -9.29 -2.95 8.50
C LYS A 19 -9.36 -3.60 7.13
N LEU A 20 -9.18 -2.83 6.06
CA LEU A 20 -9.16 -3.36 4.69
C LEU A 20 -7.95 -4.28 4.48
N LEU A 21 -6.77 -3.88 4.96
CA LEU A 21 -5.56 -4.72 4.87
C LEU A 21 -5.67 -5.98 5.72
N GLN A 22 -6.32 -5.90 6.89
CA GLN A 22 -6.63 -7.09 7.69
C GLN A 22 -7.55 -8.04 6.93
N ARG A 23 -8.62 -7.50 6.32
CA ARG A 23 -9.56 -8.29 5.55
C ARG A 23 -8.91 -8.94 4.32
N PHE A 24 -8.02 -8.21 3.65
CA PHE A 24 -7.16 -8.74 2.59
C PHE A 24 -6.28 -9.90 3.10
N ALA A 25 -5.65 -9.74 4.27
CA ALA A 25 -4.82 -10.80 4.86
C ALA A 25 -5.61 -12.07 5.18
N GLU A 26 -6.85 -11.91 5.67
CA GLU A 26 -7.77 -13.03 5.92
C GLU A 26 -8.10 -13.79 4.62
N GLY A 27 -8.41 -13.04 3.55
CA GLY A 27 -8.63 -13.61 2.23
C GLY A 27 -7.42 -14.37 1.70
N ALA A 28 -6.22 -13.79 1.80
CA ALA A 28 -5.00 -14.45 1.37
C ALA A 28 -4.74 -15.75 2.14
N LYS A 29 -4.90 -15.75 3.46
CA LYS A 29 -4.73 -16.94 4.29
C LYS A 29 -5.78 -18.04 4.02
N SER A 30 -6.97 -17.66 3.57
CA SER A 30 -8.03 -18.63 3.25
C SER A 30 -7.74 -19.49 2.02
N ALA A 31 -6.78 -19.10 1.19
CA ALA A 31 -6.42 -19.83 -0.02
C ALA A 31 -5.64 -21.12 0.25
N GLY A 32 -4.98 -21.25 1.41
CA GLY A 32 -4.28 -22.49 1.78
C GLY A 32 -3.34 -22.34 2.97
N SER A 33 -2.91 -23.45 3.52
CA SER A 33 -1.99 -23.51 4.67
C SER A 33 -0.53 -23.21 4.31
N ASP A 34 -0.19 -23.18 3.03
CA ASP A 34 1.13 -22.87 2.50
C ASP A 34 1.33 -21.38 2.18
N ILE A 35 0.38 -20.54 2.58
CA ILE A 35 0.44 -19.09 2.40
C ILE A 35 0.96 -18.40 3.66
N GLU A 36 2.12 -17.78 3.56
CA GLU A 36 2.67 -16.88 4.58
C GLU A 36 2.22 -15.44 4.30
N VAL A 37 1.54 -14.81 5.25
CA VAL A 37 1.12 -13.41 5.15
C VAL A 37 1.75 -12.61 6.28
N LYS A 38 2.55 -11.60 5.92
CA LYS A 38 3.22 -10.69 6.87
C LYS A 38 2.73 -9.27 6.67
N THR A 39 2.18 -8.65 7.73
CA THR A 39 1.78 -7.24 7.73
C THR A 39 2.81 -6.39 8.45
N ILE A 40 3.24 -5.32 7.80
CA ILE A 40 4.23 -4.37 8.29
C ILE A 40 3.61 -2.99 8.32
N ARG A 41 3.62 -2.34 9.47
CA ARG A 41 3.12 -0.98 9.64
C ARG A 41 4.29 -0.01 9.56
N LEU A 42 4.23 0.93 8.62
CA LEU A 42 5.28 1.91 8.41
C LEU A 42 5.44 2.87 9.60
N TYR A 43 4.35 3.15 10.31
CA TYR A 43 4.37 4.01 11.50
C TYR A 43 5.00 3.36 12.75
N ASP A 44 5.31 2.08 12.71
CA ASP A 44 6.05 1.40 13.78
C ASP A 44 7.57 1.32 13.48
N LEU A 45 8.02 1.90 12.36
CA LEU A 45 9.41 1.89 11.90
C LEU A 45 10.05 3.29 11.99
N ASP A 46 11.33 3.32 12.30
CA ASP A 46 12.16 4.53 12.16
C ASP A 46 13.00 4.43 10.89
N TYR A 47 12.61 5.16 9.84
CA TYR A 47 13.28 5.17 8.55
C TYR A 47 13.10 6.50 7.81
N LYS A 48 13.91 6.70 6.79
CA LYS A 48 13.85 7.88 5.91
C LYS A 48 13.55 7.48 4.47
N GLY A 49 13.09 8.43 3.68
CA GLY A 49 12.98 8.31 2.24
C GLY A 49 14.34 8.11 1.56
N CYS A 50 14.38 8.13 0.25
CA CYS A 50 15.60 7.95 -0.51
C CYS A 50 16.60 9.09 -0.22
N MET A 51 17.78 8.73 0.28
CA MET A 51 18.87 9.66 0.61
C MET A 51 19.77 10.01 -0.60
N SER A 52 19.41 9.54 -1.79
CA SER A 52 20.22 9.74 -3.01
C SER A 52 21.70 9.34 -2.87
N CYS A 53 22.00 8.35 -2.05
CA CYS A 53 23.37 7.88 -1.79
C CYS A 53 23.98 7.08 -2.95
N MET A 54 23.19 6.75 -3.98
CA MET A 54 23.57 6.01 -5.19
C MET A 54 24.13 4.60 -4.95
N ALA A 55 24.11 4.09 -3.72
CA ALA A 55 24.66 2.78 -3.39
C ALA A 55 23.95 1.60 -4.14
N CYS A 56 22.67 1.76 -4.46
CA CYS A 56 21.91 0.79 -5.27
C CYS A 56 22.28 0.83 -6.77
N LYS A 57 23.09 1.79 -7.22
CA LYS A 57 23.55 1.98 -8.61
C LYS A 57 25.01 1.62 -8.82
N LEU A 58 25.72 1.13 -7.81
CA LEU A 58 27.12 0.76 -7.93
C LEU A 58 27.30 -0.40 -8.94
N LYS A 59 28.23 -0.25 -9.87
CA LYS A 59 28.58 -1.28 -10.87
C LYS A 59 28.95 -2.60 -10.18
N GLY A 60 28.39 -3.70 -10.67
CA GLY A 60 28.63 -5.04 -10.14
C GLY A 60 28.00 -5.32 -8.76
N LYS A 61 27.27 -4.36 -8.18
CA LYS A 61 26.62 -4.48 -6.86
C LYS A 61 25.12 -4.18 -6.90
N ALA A 62 24.58 -3.83 -8.05
CA ALA A 62 23.16 -3.54 -8.21
C ALA A 62 22.35 -4.84 -8.08
N GLN A 63 21.42 -4.89 -7.12
CA GLN A 63 20.50 -6.01 -6.91
C GLN A 63 19.04 -5.53 -6.96
N ASN A 64 18.81 -4.31 -7.46
CA ASN A 64 17.51 -3.68 -7.51
C ASN A 64 16.83 -3.56 -6.13
N VAL A 65 17.61 -3.51 -5.05
CA VAL A 65 17.17 -3.31 -3.66
C VAL A 65 17.95 -2.14 -3.04
N CYS A 66 17.28 -1.33 -2.22
CA CYS A 66 17.92 -0.23 -1.52
C CYS A 66 18.96 -0.76 -0.52
N ARG A 67 20.17 -0.17 -0.54
CA ARG A 67 21.30 -0.58 0.30
C ARG A 67 21.53 0.34 1.49
N PHE A 68 20.74 1.39 1.66
CA PHE A 68 20.83 2.26 2.84
C PHE A 68 20.28 1.49 4.06
N LYS A 69 21.11 1.39 5.11
CA LYS A 69 20.81 0.54 6.28
C LYS A 69 20.03 1.30 7.34
N ASP A 70 18.81 0.85 7.58
CA ASP A 70 17.91 1.28 8.66
C ASP A 70 16.86 0.17 8.94
N THR A 71 15.82 0.48 9.70
CA THR A 71 14.75 -0.49 10.03
C THR A 71 13.94 -0.95 8.80
N LEU A 72 13.97 -0.20 7.70
CA LEU A 72 13.29 -0.56 6.46
C LEU A 72 14.09 -1.57 5.61
N THR A 73 15.40 -1.62 5.75
CA THR A 73 16.27 -2.47 4.92
C THR A 73 15.86 -3.94 4.89
N PRO A 74 15.70 -4.64 6.03
CA PRO A 74 15.31 -6.05 6.01
C PRO A 74 13.93 -6.27 5.37
N ILE A 75 13.03 -5.30 5.47
CA ILE A 75 11.71 -5.37 4.87
C ILE A 75 11.79 -5.29 3.33
N LEU A 76 12.63 -4.41 2.79
CA LEU A 76 12.86 -4.31 1.35
C LEU A 76 13.53 -5.57 0.79
N GLU A 77 14.42 -6.20 1.56
CA GLU A 77 15.02 -7.48 1.21
C GLU A 77 13.99 -8.62 1.19
N GLU A 78 13.05 -8.63 2.15
CA GLU A 78 11.94 -9.58 2.16
C GLU A 78 10.97 -9.37 0.99
N ILE A 79 10.64 -8.11 0.65
CA ILE A 79 9.78 -7.78 -0.50
C ILE A 79 10.43 -8.25 -1.80
N ALA A 80 11.76 -8.14 -1.93
CA ALA A 80 12.49 -8.61 -3.11
C ALA A 80 12.34 -10.12 -3.36
N GLN A 81 11.91 -10.90 -2.37
CA GLN A 81 11.66 -12.35 -2.46
C GLN A 81 10.17 -12.72 -2.40
N ALA A 82 9.29 -11.76 -2.20
CA ALA A 82 7.86 -12.00 -2.05
C ALA A 82 7.19 -12.44 -3.35
N ASP A 83 6.05 -13.11 -3.24
CA ASP A 83 5.19 -13.55 -4.34
C ASP A 83 4.02 -12.58 -4.57
N GLY A 84 3.69 -11.77 -3.55
CA GLY A 84 2.64 -10.76 -3.63
C GLY A 84 2.90 -9.58 -2.69
N LEU A 85 2.43 -8.39 -3.08
CA LEU A 85 2.60 -7.15 -2.33
C LEU A 85 1.28 -6.36 -2.28
N ALA A 86 0.78 -6.11 -1.08
CA ALA A 86 -0.34 -5.18 -0.88
C ALA A 86 0.16 -3.89 -0.22
N LEU A 87 -0.20 -2.73 -0.79
CA LEU A 87 0.18 -1.41 -0.32
C LEU A 87 -1.08 -0.66 0.09
N GLY A 88 -1.24 -0.35 1.37
CA GLY A 88 -2.41 0.39 1.88
C GLY A 88 -2.05 1.76 2.43
N SER A 89 -2.80 2.79 2.02
CA SER A 89 -2.63 4.15 2.53
C SER A 89 -3.96 4.89 2.65
N PRO A 90 -4.18 5.66 3.71
CA PRO A 90 -5.16 6.73 3.65
C PRO A 90 -4.63 7.82 2.72
N ILE A 91 -5.56 8.52 2.06
CA ILE A 91 -5.21 9.58 1.10
C ILE A 91 -5.36 10.94 1.78
N TYR A 92 -4.27 11.70 1.80
CA TYR A 92 -4.17 13.04 2.36
C TYR A 92 -3.78 14.02 1.26
N PHE A 93 -4.62 15.04 1.05
CA PHE A 93 -4.41 16.05 -0.02
C PHE A 93 -4.23 15.44 -1.43
N GLY A 94 -4.92 14.33 -1.70
CA GLY A 94 -4.85 13.64 -3.00
C GLY A 94 -3.65 12.71 -3.18
N GLU A 95 -2.84 12.49 -2.13
CA GLU A 95 -1.61 11.69 -2.15
C GLU A 95 -1.62 10.66 -1.02
N VAL A 96 -0.80 9.63 -1.14
CA VAL A 96 -0.49 8.69 -0.06
C VAL A 96 0.19 9.40 1.11
N THR A 97 0.20 8.78 2.30
CA THR A 97 0.90 9.35 3.46
C THR A 97 2.39 9.58 3.20
N GLY A 98 2.98 10.57 3.88
CA GLY A 98 4.42 10.87 3.75
C GLY A 98 5.32 9.66 4.02
N LEU A 99 4.98 8.80 5.00
CA LEU A 99 5.72 7.57 5.23
C LEU A 99 5.56 6.57 4.08
N MET A 100 4.34 6.38 3.55
CA MET A 100 4.16 5.55 2.36
C MET A 100 4.97 6.09 1.18
N ARG A 101 5.01 7.41 0.95
CA ARG A 101 5.82 8.01 -0.09
C ARG A 101 7.31 7.74 0.11
N ALA A 102 7.83 7.94 1.33
CA ALA A 102 9.21 7.65 1.69
C ALA A 102 9.58 6.16 1.48
N PHE A 103 8.66 5.26 1.81
CA PHE A 103 8.79 3.83 1.53
C PHE A 103 8.87 3.55 0.02
N LEU A 104 7.96 4.11 -0.77
CA LEU A 104 7.91 3.90 -2.22
C LEU A 104 9.17 4.41 -2.93
N GLU A 105 9.75 5.53 -2.49
CA GLU A 105 11.03 5.99 -3.01
C GLU A 105 12.15 4.97 -2.79
N ARG A 106 12.19 4.35 -1.61
CA ARG A 106 13.17 3.33 -1.27
C ARG A 106 12.93 2.00 -1.97
N LEU A 107 11.67 1.67 -2.25
CA LEU A 107 11.27 0.49 -3.00
C LEU A 107 11.62 0.62 -4.48
N ALA A 108 11.18 1.70 -5.13
CA ALA A 108 11.18 1.80 -6.59
C ALA A 108 12.46 2.44 -7.18
N PHE A 109 13.12 3.36 -6.48
CA PHE A 109 14.34 3.98 -7.01
C PHE A 109 15.45 2.97 -7.40
N PRO A 110 15.69 1.88 -6.63
CA PRO A 110 16.64 0.84 -7.06
C PRO A 110 16.28 0.15 -8.37
N TRP A 111 15.00 0.09 -8.73
CA TRP A 111 14.53 -0.59 -9.95
C TRP A 111 14.85 0.18 -11.23
N LEU A 112 14.95 1.52 -11.14
CA LEU A 112 15.25 2.37 -12.29
C LEU A 112 16.70 2.21 -12.72
N SER A 113 16.93 1.84 -13.97
CA SER A 113 18.23 1.88 -14.62
C SER A 113 18.52 3.25 -15.22
N TYR A 114 19.68 3.83 -14.94
CA TYR A 114 20.13 5.07 -15.59
C TYR A 114 20.88 4.84 -16.89
N ASN A 115 21.01 3.59 -17.33
CA ASN A 115 21.61 3.29 -18.63
C ASN A 115 20.60 3.43 -19.77
N ASP A 116 19.35 3.03 -19.51
CA ASP A 116 18.28 2.90 -20.52
C ASP A 116 16.89 3.29 -19.99
N TYR A 117 16.80 3.79 -18.76
CA TYR A 117 15.55 4.14 -18.05
C TYR A 117 14.55 2.99 -17.91
N SER A 118 15.00 1.74 -18.06
CA SER A 118 14.17 0.58 -17.75
C SER A 118 13.87 0.49 -16.23
N LEU A 119 12.74 -0.11 -15.90
CA LEU A 119 12.32 -0.42 -14.52
C LEU A 119 12.24 -1.92 -14.34
N THR A 120 13.09 -2.46 -13.48
CA THR A 120 13.19 -3.91 -13.24
C THR A 120 13.19 -4.19 -11.75
N ALA A 121 12.10 -4.75 -11.23
CA ALA A 121 12.06 -5.27 -9.87
C ALA A 121 12.91 -6.55 -9.72
N PRO A 122 13.41 -6.89 -8.53
CA PRO A 122 14.16 -8.11 -8.28
C PRO A 122 13.40 -9.38 -8.66
N LYS A 123 12.10 -9.37 -8.42
CA LYS A 123 11.16 -10.45 -8.73
C LYS A 123 9.82 -9.86 -9.15
N ARG A 124 9.19 -10.41 -10.18
CA ARG A 124 7.80 -10.06 -10.53
C ARG A 124 6.85 -10.66 -9.51
N MET A 125 5.87 -9.88 -9.11
CA MET A 125 4.84 -10.29 -8.18
C MET A 125 3.54 -9.54 -8.43
N SER A 126 2.41 -10.10 -8.02
CA SER A 126 1.12 -9.42 -8.05
C SER A 126 1.09 -8.26 -7.04
N VAL A 127 0.47 -7.13 -7.41
CA VAL A 127 0.33 -5.97 -6.52
C VAL A 127 -1.13 -5.60 -6.32
N THR A 128 -1.49 -5.24 -5.09
CA THR A 128 -2.79 -4.63 -4.75
C THR A 128 -2.57 -3.31 -4.04
N LEU A 129 -3.23 -2.24 -4.53
CA LEU A 129 -3.27 -0.93 -3.90
C LEU A 129 -4.58 -0.78 -3.13
N VAL A 130 -4.51 -0.41 -1.86
CA VAL A 130 -5.66 -0.20 -0.97
C VAL A 130 -5.68 1.26 -0.53
N GLU A 131 -6.72 1.98 -0.91
CA GLU A 131 -6.85 3.41 -0.69
C GLU A 131 -8.09 3.71 0.15
N THR A 132 -7.96 4.57 1.15
CA THR A 132 -9.10 5.03 1.96
C THR A 132 -9.11 6.54 2.02
N MET A 133 -10.26 7.15 1.78
CA MET A 133 -10.33 8.61 1.71
C MET A 133 -11.66 9.18 2.17
N ASN A 134 -11.62 10.44 2.56
CA ASN A 134 -12.80 11.23 2.84
C ASN A 134 -13.54 11.68 1.56
N GLY A 135 -12.82 11.76 0.44
CA GLY A 135 -13.39 12.14 -0.85
C GLY A 135 -14.45 11.18 -1.33
N THR A 136 -15.41 11.70 -2.09
CA THR A 136 -16.48 10.95 -2.75
C THR A 136 -16.06 10.52 -4.15
N PRO A 137 -16.68 9.49 -4.76
CA PRO A 137 -16.28 8.99 -6.08
C PRO A 137 -16.35 10.06 -7.18
N ASP A 138 -17.33 10.96 -7.13
CA ASP A 138 -17.56 12.04 -8.11
C ASP A 138 -16.46 13.12 -8.11
N ARG A 139 -15.73 13.25 -6.99
CA ARG A 139 -14.65 14.23 -6.83
C ARG A 139 -13.26 13.62 -6.96
N ASN A 140 -13.22 12.35 -7.30
CA ASN A 140 -11.97 11.61 -7.28
C ASN A 140 -11.50 11.26 -8.70
N ASN A 141 -10.49 11.96 -9.20
CA ASN A 141 -9.93 11.75 -10.54
C ASN A 141 -8.60 11.00 -10.54
N SER A 142 -8.44 9.97 -9.64
CA SER A 142 -7.19 9.83 -9.22
C SER A 142 -6.32 8.61 -9.24
N ASN A 143 -5.11 8.89 -9.44
CA ASN A 143 -3.92 8.13 -9.17
C ASN A 143 -3.25 8.70 -7.90
N HIS A 144 -3.67 8.25 -6.73
CA HIS A 144 -3.14 8.76 -5.45
C HIS A 144 -1.76 8.21 -5.10
N PHE A 145 -1.32 7.16 -5.75
CA PHE A 145 0.07 6.72 -5.70
C PHE A 145 0.97 7.52 -6.65
N GLY A 146 0.37 8.37 -7.49
CA GLY A 146 1.06 9.30 -8.37
C GLY A 146 2.07 8.62 -9.28
N THR A 147 3.20 9.26 -9.50
CA THR A 147 4.30 8.72 -10.32
C THR A 147 4.85 7.38 -9.79
N MET A 148 4.68 7.09 -8.49
CA MET A 148 5.13 5.80 -7.95
C MET A 148 4.30 4.62 -8.45
N GLU A 149 3.04 4.84 -8.80
CA GLU A 149 2.23 3.81 -9.44
C GLU A 149 2.76 3.45 -10.83
N TRP A 150 3.17 4.45 -11.62
CA TRP A 150 3.84 4.19 -12.88
C TRP A 150 5.10 3.33 -12.72
N CYS A 151 5.91 3.59 -11.67
CA CYS A 151 7.06 2.74 -11.36
C CYS A 151 6.65 1.30 -11.03
N ILE A 152 5.58 1.12 -10.25
CA ILE A 152 5.04 -0.19 -9.87
C ILE A 152 4.52 -0.91 -11.11
N THR A 153 3.66 -0.26 -11.90
CA THR A 153 3.08 -0.82 -13.12
C THR A 153 4.15 -1.22 -14.13
N SER A 154 5.14 -0.36 -14.35
CA SER A 154 6.22 -0.65 -15.29
C SER A 154 7.11 -1.82 -14.87
N ALA A 155 7.37 -1.96 -13.56
CA ALA A 155 8.24 -3.02 -13.05
C ALA A 155 7.51 -4.35 -12.77
N LEU A 156 6.24 -4.31 -12.35
CA LEU A 156 5.50 -5.47 -11.85
C LEU A 156 4.23 -5.80 -12.64
N GLY A 157 3.68 -4.85 -13.39
CA GLY A 157 2.41 -4.95 -14.10
C GLY A 157 1.29 -4.19 -13.38
N GLU A 158 0.10 -4.17 -14.00
CA GLU A 158 -1.06 -3.43 -13.48
C GLU A 158 -1.47 -3.92 -12.09
N PRO A 159 -1.54 -3.03 -11.08
CA PRO A 159 -2.00 -3.39 -9.76
C PRO A 159 -3.52 -3.54 -9.72
N GLN A 160 -4.00 -4.48 -8.90
CA GLN A 160 -5.41 -4.47 -8.49
C GLN A 160 -5.64 -3.31 -7.53
N ARG A 161 -6.81 -2.62 -7.66
CA ARG A 161 -7.11 -1.47 -6.82
C ARG A 161 -8.38 -1.68 -5.99
N ILE A 162 -8.29 -1.34 -4.71
CA ILE A 162 -9.40 -1.31 -3.76
C ILE A 162 -9.48 0.08 -3.18
N VAL A 163 -10.59 0.78 -3.41
CA VAL A 163 -10.80 2.14 -2.93
C VAL A 163 -12.03 2.18 -2.03
N ALA A 164 -11.87 2.72 -0.82
CA ALA A 164 -12.95 3.07 0.08
C ALA A 164 -13.11 4.59 0.10
N TYR A 165 -14.21 5.05 -0.48
CA TYR A 165 -14.57 6.46 -0.53
C TYR A 165 -15.38 6.89 0.68
N ASN A 166 -15.42 8.19 0.92
CA ASN A 166 -16.26 8.84 1.92
C ASN A 166 -16.18 8.20 3.31
N THR A 167 -14.99 7.69 3.67
CA THR A 167 -14.77 6.96 4.92
C THR A 167 -14.94 7.87 6.14
N CYS A 168 -15.43 7.33 7.26
CA CYS A 168 -15.50 8.04 8.53
C CYS A 168 -14.10 8.30 9.08
N GLN A 169 -13.81 9.55 9.44
CA GLN A 169 -12.52 9.94 10.04
C GLN A 169 -12.50 9.65 11.54
N VAL A 170 -13.66 9.77 12.20
CA VAL A 170 -13.85 9.63 13.64
C VAL A 170 -15.16 8.90 13.95
N GLY A 171 -15.35 8.50 15.20
CA GLY A 171 -16.59 7.82 15.65
C GLY A 171 -17.72 8.80 15.99
N LYS A 172 -17.39 9.98 16.55
CA LYS A 172 -18.33 11.05 16.89
C LYS A 172 -17.78 12.37 16.38
N TYR A 173 -18.51 13.01 15.49
CA TYR A 173 -18.07 14.24 14.80
C TYR A 173 -18.20 15.47 15.71
N ASP A 174 -19.18 15.51 16.61
CA ASP A 174 -19.40 16.61 17.56
C ASP A 174 -18.19 16.92 18.46
N ASN A 175 -17.27 15.97 18.61
CA ASN A 175 -16.05 16.16 19.40
C ASN A 175 -14.95 16.91 18.62
N TYR A 176 -15.18 17.26 17.35
CA TYR A 176 -14.18 17.83 16.47
C TYR A 176 -14.73 18.97 15.63
N GLU A 177 -13.90 19.91 15.25
CA GLU A 177 -14.26 20.96 14.30
C GLU A 177 -14.35 20.41 12.87
N LEU A 178 -15.40 19.62 12.60
CA LEU A 178 -15.67 18.95 11.33
C LEU A 178 -17.01 19.37 10.72
N GLY A 179 -17.44 20.61 10.95
CA GLY A 179 -18.76 21.13 10.58
C GLY A 179 -19.10 21.09 9.08
N SER A 180 -18.11 20.81 8.20
CA SER A 180 -18.36 20.58 6.77
C SER A 180 -18.90 19.19 6.47
N PHE A 181 -18.98 18.30 7.45
CA PHE A 181 -19.43 16.92 7.28
C PHE A 181 -20.65 16.62 8.12
N SER A 182 -21.64 15.96 7.55
CA SER A 182 -22.75 15.38 8.29
C SER A 182 -22.35 13.99 8.79
N GLU A 183 -22.36 13.80 10.13
CA GLU A 183 -22.10 12.49 10.75
C GLU A 183 -23.11 11.44 10.25
N GLU A 184 -24.39 11.81 10.20
CA GLU A 184 -25.47 10.96 9.72
C GLU A 184 -25.21 10.49 8.27
N ALA A 185 -24.88 11.42 7.38
CA ALA A 185 -24.59 11.10 5.98
C ALA A 185 -23.35 10.21 5.84
N LYS A 186 -22.33 10.42 6.68
CA LYS A 186 -21.11 9.58 6.72
C LYS A 186 -21.42 8.16 7.17
N HIS A 187 -22.23 8.01 8.21
CA HIS A 187 -22.63 6.69 8.69
C HIS A 187 -23.54 5.98 7.69
N ALA A 188 -24.53 6.66 7.11
CA ALA A 188 -25.39 6.08 6.05
C ALA A 188 -24.56 5.60 4.84
N TRP A 189 -23.58 6.39 4.38
CA TRP A 189 -22.67 5.98 3.31
C TRP A 189 -21.89 4.72 3.68
N ARG A 190 -21.31 4.71 4.89
CA ARG A 190 -20.57 3.57 5.39
C ARG A 190 -21.42 2.31 5.45
N ASP A 191 -22.63 2.40 6.01
CA ASP A 191 -23.53 1.25 6.16
C ASP A 191 -23.95 0.68 4.81
N ALA A 192 -24.06 1.54 3.80
CA ALA A 192 -24.39 1.12 2.44
C ALA A 192 -23.23 0.49 1.66
N HIS A 193 -21.95 0.82 1.95
CA HIS A 193 -20.84 0.46 1.05
C HIS A 193 -19.70 -0.31 1.73
N TRP A 194 -19.58 -0.26 3.08
CA TRP A 194 -18.40 -0.77 3.75
C TRP A 194 -18.23 -2.28 3.63
N GLU A 195 -19.30 -3.04 3.76
CA GLU A 195 -19.26 -4.51 3.64
C GLU A 195 -18.85 -4.96 2.23
N GLU A 196 -19.31 -4.28 1.19
CA GLU A 196 -18.88 -4.56 -0.18
C GLU A 196 -17.37 -4.34 -0.35
N VAL A 197 -16.84 -3.22 0.17
CA VAL A 197 -15.40 -2.93 0.07
C VAL A 197 -14.57 -3.91 0.89
N LEU A 198 -15.05 -4.33 2.07
CA LEU A 198 -14.43 -5.40 2.85
C LEU A 198 -14.39 -6.73 2.09
N GLN A 199 -15.49 -7.08 1.42
CA GLN A 199 -15.55 -8.30 0.61
C GLN A 199 -14.58 -8.23 -0.58
N ARG A 200 -14.51 -7.10 -1.27
CA ARG A 200 -13.53 -6.88 -2.35
C ARG A 200 -12.10 -7.01 -1.86
N ALA A 201 -11.79 -6.54 -0.64
CA ALA A 201 -10.47 -6.69 -0.03
C ALA A 201 -10.16 -8.18 0.26
N TYR A 202 -11.11 -8.91 0.79
CA TYR A 202 -10.98 -10.35 1.02
C TYR A 202 -10.72 -11.12 -0.29
N ASP A 203 -11.55 -10.88 -1.31
CA ASP A 203 -11.44 -11.56 -2.60
C ASP A 203 -10.11 -11.24 -3.31
N ALA A 204 -9.63 -10.00 -3.18
CA ALA A 204 -8.34 -9.60 -3.72
C ALA A 204 -7.18 -10.33 -3.04
N GLY A 205 -7.23 -10.49 -1.71
CA GLY A 205 -6.24 -11.25 -0.97
C GLY A 205 -6.21 -12.71 -1.39
N ARG A 206 -7.37 -13.33 -1.46
CA ARG A 206 -7.52 -14.72 -1.91
C ARG A 206 -7.00 -14.91 -3.35
N LYS A 207 -7.41 -14.04 -4.27
CA LYS A 207 -6.94 -14.07 -5.67
C LYS A 207 -5.42 -13.94 -5.77
N MET A 208 -4.80 -13.04 -5.00
CA MET A 208 -3.34 -12.89 -4.97
C MET A 208 -2.65 -14.16 -4.48
N ALA A 209 -3.23 -14.85 -3.52
CA ALA A 209 -2.69 -16.10 -3.00
C ALA A 209 -2.85 -17.27 -3.99
N GLU A 210 -3.89 -17.29 -4.80
CA GLU A 210 -4.16 -18.32 -5.81
C GLU A 210 -3.40 -18.11 -7.13
N SER A 211 -2.96 -16.88 -7.47
CA SER A 211 -2.20 -16.56 -8.68
C SER A 211 -0.74 -16.96 -8.59
#